data_c1d0bd33e98ca31bd8a391c7367c79f5
#
_entry.id   c1d0bd33e98ca31bd8a391c7367c79f5
#
_cell.length_a   1.000
_cell.length_b   1.000
_cell.length_c   1.000
_cell.angle_alpha   90.00
_cell.angle_beta   90.00
_cell.angle_gamma   90.00
#
_symmetry.space_group_name_H-M   'P 1'
#
loop_
_entity.id
_entity.type
_entity.pdbx_description
1 polymer ?
#
loop_
_entity_poly.entity_id
_entity_poly.type
_entity_poly.pdbx_seq_one_letter_code
_entity_poly.pdbx_strand_id
1 'polypeptide(L)'
;MTGSTGMNTAMGRISCAALVAALALGLAGCGHKARPKAELAASRITTIGVNSYLWHASLDALSFMPLVQTDSQGGVIVTDWYSNPQNPGERVKVSVTILDQDLRADALRVAASRQVAQNGTWVDAPVQAATVQRLEDVILTKARALRRQAFAG
;
A
#
# COMPACT_ATOMS: atom_id res chain seq x y z
N MET A 1 -30.56 -89.77 -22.09
CA MET A 1 -29.48 -89.87 -21.15
C MET A 1 -28.39 -88.90 -21.58
N THR A 2 -28.13 -87.97 -20.73
CA THR A 2 -26.85 -87.33 -20.47
C THR A 2 -26.23 -86.57 -21.64
N GLY A 3 -25.81 -85.41 -21.53
CA GLY A 3 -25.56 -84.45 -20.42
C GLY A 3 -24.84 -83.26 -20.96
N SER A 4 -25.16 -82.27 -20.38
CA SER A 4 -24.61 -80.92 -20.21
C SER A 4 -23.10 -80.79 -20.32
N THR A 5 -22.73 -79.59 -20.61
CA THR A 5 -21.65 -78.81 -20.01
C THR A 5 -20.65 -78.22 -21.00
N GLY A 6 -20.54 -76.95 -21.02
CA GLY A 6 -19.41 -76.34 -21.66
C GLY A 6 -19.62 -74.91 -22.11
N MET A 7 -20.27 -74.11 -21.29
CA MET A 7 -20.44 -72.69 -21.67
C MET A 7 -20.40 -71.83 -20.43
N ASN A 8 -19.21 -71.48 -19.97
CA ASN A 8 -19.10 -70.40 -18.94
C ASN A 8 -17.67 -69.80 -18.70
N THR A 9 -16.67 -70.18 -19.54
CA THR A 9 -15.30 -69.66 -19.28
C THR A 9 -14.85 -68.44 -20.13
N ALA A 10 -15.68 -68.08 -21.11
CA ALA A 10 -15.30 -66.92 -21.99
C ALA A 10 -15.78 -65.57 -21.52
N MET A 11 -16.77 -65.51 -20.61
CA MET A 11 -17.40 -64.23 -20.21
C MET A 11 -16.70 -63.54 -19.06
N GLY A 12 -15.85 -64.20 -18.31
CA GLY A 12 -15.12 -63.65 -17.16
C GLY A 12 -13.87 -62.82 -17.51
N ARG A 13 -13.30 -63.07 -18.69
CA ARG A 13 -12.02 -62.41 -19.06
C ARG A 13 -12.20 -61.06 -19.75
N ILE A 14 -13.34 -60.86 -20.40
CA ILE A 14 -13.61 -59.60 -21.09
C ILE A 14 -14.00 -58.49 -20.08
N SER A 15 -14.67 -58.83 -18.99
CA SER A 15 -15.07 -57.89 -17.96
C SER A 15 -13.91 -57.27 -17.17
N CYS A 16 -12.85 -58.07 -16.89
CA CYS A 16 -11.70 -57.53 -16.18
C CYS A 16 -10.84 -56.59 -17.05
N ALA A 17 -10.71 -56.89 -18.35
CA ALA A 17 -9.96 -56.02 -19.27
C ALA A 17 -10.70 -54.69 -19.53
N ALA A 18 -12.02 -54.72 -19.62
CA ALA A 18 -12.82 -53.50 -19.77
C ALA A 18 -12.82 -52.61 -18.52
N LEU A 19 -12.81 -53.21 -17.32
CA LEU A 19 -12.72 -52.47 -16.07
C LEU A 19 -11.36 -51.82 -15.85
N VAL A 20 -10.27 -52.47 -16.23
CA VAL A 20 -8.91 -51.90 -16.14
C VAL A 20 -8.73 -50.78 -17.16
N ALA A 21 -9.29 -50.89 -18.36
CA ALA A 21 -9.24 -49.85 -19.36
C ALA A 21 -10.07 -48.61 -18.96
N ALA A 22 -11.21 -48.79 -18.29
CA ALA A 22 -12.02 -47.68 -17.79
C ALA A 22 -11.36 -46.95 -16.61
N LEU A 23 -10.59 -47.63 -15.75
CA LEU A 23 -9.83 -47.00 -14.67
C LEU A 23 -8.63 -46.21 -15.19
N ALA A 24 -8.02 -46.62 -16.29
CA ALA A 24 -6.86 -45.92 -16.87
C ALA A 24 -7.23 -44.60 -17.55
N LEU A 25 -8.45 -44.45 -18.05
CA LEU A 25 -8.92 -43.18 -18.64
C LEU A 25 -9.37 -42.15 -17.60
N GLY A 26 -9.60 -42.54 -16.35
CA GLY A 26 -10.03 -41.64 -15.28
C GLY A 26 -8.90 -40.81 -14.64
N LEU A 27 -7.62 -41.15 -14.85
CA LEU A 27 -6.49 -40.43 -14.26
C LEU A 27 -5.90 -39.29 -15.13
N ALA A 28 -6.37 -39.12 -16.35
CA ALA A 28 -5.89 -38.05 -17.23
C ALA A 28 -6.53 -36.68 -17.00
N GLY A 29 -7.40 -36.53 -16.00
CA GLY A 29 -8.17 -35.33 -15.73
C GLY A 29 -7.58 -34.37 -14.69
N CYS A 30 -6.45 -34.67 -14.05
CA CYS A 30 -5.76 -33.74 -13.17
C CYS A 30 -4.75 -32.91 -13.94
N GLY A 31 -5.21 -32.18 -14.94
CA GLY A 31 -4.51 -31.02 -15.44
C GLY A 31 -4.42 -30.03 -14.28
N HIS A 32 -3.30 -30.02 -13.59
CA HIS A 32 -2.91 -28.86 -12.79
C HIS A 32 -2.89 -27.67 -13.75
N LYS A 33 -3.98 -26.89 -13.77
CA LYS A 33 -3.87 -25.49 -14.14
C LYS A 33 -2.85 -24.94 -13.17
N ALA A 34 -1.62 -24.80 -13.64
CA ALA A 34 -0.63 -24.00 -12.96
C ALA A 34 -1.37 -22.72 -12.61
N ARG A 35 -1.71 -22.52 -11.32
CA ARG A 35 -2.05 -21.19 -10.83
C ARG A 35 -0.96 -20.30 -11.41
N PRO A 36 -1.31 -19.21 -12.12
CA PRO A 36 -0.31 -18.22 -12.39
C PRO A 36 0.34 -18.01 -11.02
N LYS A 37 1.62 -18.34 -10.89
CA LYS A 37 2.41 -17.79 -9.81
C LYS A 37 2.08 -16.31 -9.95
N ALA A 38 1.31 -15.77 -8.99
CA ALA A 38 1.39 -14.37 -8.77
C ALA A 38 2.90 -14.18 -8.66
N GLU A 39 3.52 -13.74 -9.74
CA GLU A 39 4.77 -13.06 -9.62
C GLU A 39 4.42 -11.99 -8.60
N LEU A 40 4.81 -12.26 -7.36
CA LEU A 40 5.08 -11.20 -6.43
C LEU A 40 5.99 -10.33 -7.25
N ALA A 41 5.38 -9.32 -7.88
CA ALA A 41 6.11 -8.34 -8.65
C ALA A 41 7.21 -7.97 -7.69
N ALA A 42 8.41 -8.44 -8.03
CA ALA A 42 9.58 -8.19 -7.21
C ALA A 42 9.43 -6.73 -6.88
N SER A 43 9.33 -6.41 -5.58
CA SER A 43 9.21 -5.02 -5.15
C SER A 43 10.22 -4.32 -5.98
N ARG A 44 9.77 -3.69 -7.04
CA ARG A 44 10.64 -2.85 -7.83
C ARG A 44 10.98 -1.74 -6.86
N ILE A 45 12.10 -1.91 -6.17
CA ILE A 45 12.88 -0.80 -5.67
C ILE A 45 13.40 -0.13 -6.95
N THR A 46 12.47 0.29 -7.76
CA THR A 46 12.69 1.06 -8.95
C THR A 46 12.52 2.48 -8.51
N THR A 47 13.67 3.10 -8.32
CA THR A 47 13.77 4.54 -8.15
C THR A 47 12.88 5.00 -7.02
N ILE A 48 13.44 5.10 -5.85
CA ILE A 48 12.85 5.73 -4.69
C ILE A 48 12.53 7.17 -5.11
N GLY A 49 11.38 7.34 -5.72
CA GLY A 49 10.84 8.61 -6.13
C GLY A 49 9.44 8.69 -5.56
N VAL A 50 9.25 9.60 -4.69
CA VAL A 50 7.91 9.91 -4.14
C VAL A 50 7.11 10.72 -5.15
N ASN A 51 5.81 10.82 -4.94
CA ASN A 51 4.96 11.65 -5.77
C ASN A 51 5.41 13.12 -5.72
N SER A 52 5.84 13.67 -6.85
CA SER A 52 6.37 15.04 -6.93
C SER A 52 5.34 16.11 -6.59
N TYR A 53 4.07 15.88 -6.90
CA TYR A 53 3.01 16.85 -6.56
C TYR A 53 2.75 16.88 -5.05
N LEU A 54 2.76 15.73 -4.38
CA LEU A 54 2.68 15.66 -2.92
C LEU A 54 3.90 16.32 -2.28
N TRP A 55 5.08 16.08 -2.84
CA TRP A 55 6.32 16.69 -2.35
C TRP A 55 6.27 18.21 -2.40
N HIS A 56 6.00 18.78 -3.58
CA HIS A 56 5.90 20.24 -3.74
C HIS A 56 4.78 20.84 -2.91
N ALA A 57 3.61 20.20 -2.86
CA ALA A 57 2.50 20.65 -2.04
C ALA A 57 2.81 20.66 -0.54
N SER A 58 3.58 19.67 -0.06
CA SER A 58 4.01 19.59 1.33
C SER A 58 4.99 20.70 1.69
N LEU A 59 6.02 20.91 0.85
CA LEU A 59 6.97 22.01 1.04
C LEU A 59 6.28 23.38 1.09
N ASP A 60 5.33 23.58 0.21
CA ASP A 60 4.60 24.83 0.11
C ASP A 60 3.63 25.03 1.29
N ALA A 61 2.96 23.96 1.74
CA ALA A 61 2.10 24.01 2.93
C ALA A 61 2.89 24.28 4.22
N LEU A 62 4.16 23.88 4.28
CA LEU A 62 5.05 24.05 5.43
C LEU A 62 6.04 25.22 5.27
N SER A 63 5.89 26.04 4.22
CA SER A 63 6.87 27.10 3.88
C SER A 63 7.08 28.16 4.96
N PHE A 64 6.13 28.31 5.89
CA PHE A 64 6.23 29.24 7.02
C PHE A 64 7.02 28.68 8.22
N MET A 65 7.37 27.37 8.19
CA MET A 65 8.10 26.70 9.24
C MET A 65 9.55 26.45 8.82
N PRO A 66 10.54 26.57 9.70
CA PRO A 66 11.90 26.17 9.39
C PRO A 66 11.98 24.66 9.20
N LEU A 67 12.71 24.21 8.18
CA LEU A 67 12.91 22.79 7.88
C LEU A 67 14.25 22.31 8.45
N VAL A 68 14.26 21.15 9.10
CA VAL A 68 15.48 20.52 9.65
C VAL A 68 15.89 19.30 8.85
N GLN A 69 14.95 18.67 8.15
CA GLN A 69 15.24 17.52 7.29
C GLN A 69 14.33 17.52 6.08
N THR A 70 14.92 17.30 4.92
CA THR A 70 14.20 17.08 3.66
C THR A 70 14.92 15.97 2.88
N ASP A 71 14.21 14.89 2.63
CA ASP A 71 14.68 13.77 1.81
C ASP A 71 13.64 13.47 0.73
N SER A 72 13.90 13.98 -0.47
CA SER A 72 13.01 13.81 -1.61
C SER A 72 12.97 12.39 -2.16
N GLN A 73 13.97 11.57 -1.87
CA GLN A 73 14.00 10.17 -2.30
C GLN A 73 13.23 9.28 -1.33
N GLY A 74 13.43 9.49 -0.03
CA GLY A 74 12.70 8.80 1.02
C GLY A 74 11.33 9.40 1.33
N GLY A 75 11.00 10.55 0.77
CA GLY A 75 9.70 11.20 0.94
C GLY A 75 9.48 11.80 2.33
N VAL A 76 10.53 12.24 3.01
CA VAL A 76 10.46 12.73 4.38
C VAL A 76 10.75 14.21 4.45
N ILE A 77 9.85 14.95 5.10
CA ILE A 77 10.03 16.37 5.44
C ILE A 77 9.80 16.52 6.93
N VAL A 78 10.74 17.11 7.65
CA VAL A 78 10.63 17.40 9.08
C VAL A 78 10.92 18.86 9.32
N THR A 79 10.02 19.55 10.02
CA THR A 79 10.20 20.94 10.43
C THR A 79 10.93 21.00 11.77
N ASP A 80 11.45 22.18 12.09
CA ASP A 80 11.79 22.51 13.48
C ASP A 80 10.55 22.97 14.24
N TRP A 81 10.73 23.22 15.53
CA TRP A 81 9.71 23.84 16.36
C TRP A 81 9.38 25.24 15.85
N TYR A 82 8.11 25.47 15.64
CA TYR A 82 7.57 26.76 15.21
C TYR A 82 6.59 27.30 16.24
N SER A 83 6.79 28.52 16.69
CA SER A 83 5.85 29.25 17.53
C SER A 83 5.19 30.36 16.73
N ASN A 84 3.86 30.41 16.75
CA ASN A 84 3.14 31.50 16.15
C ASN A 84 3.42 32.79 16.94
N PRO A 85 3.85 33.89 16.29
CA PRO A 85 4.07 35.18 16.98
C PRO A 85 2.87 35.68 17.77
N GLN A 86 1.66 35.35 17.37
CA GLN A 86 0.42 35.69 18.07
C GLN A 86 0.16 34.79 19.31
N ASN A 87 0.82 33.63 19.39
CA ASN A 87 0.72 32.72 20.53
C ASN A 87 2.10 32.13 20.86
N PRO A 88 3.02 32.93 21.43
CA PRO A 88 4.40 32.50 21.69
C PRO A 88 4.52 31.45 22.79
N GLY A 89 3.47 31.22 23.57
CA GLY A 89 3.41 30.19 24.60
C GLY A 89 3.15 28.79 24.08
N GLU A 90 3.04 28.62 22.77
CA GLU A 90 2.81 27.35 22.11
C GLU A 90 3.79 27.13 20.96
N ARG A 91 4.27 25.90 20.77
CA ARG A 91 5.06 25.55 19.60
C ARG A 91 4.65 24.21 19.03
N VAL A 92 4.79 24.08 17.74
CA VAL A 92 4.46 22.87 16.99
C VAL A 92 5.62 22.44 16.12
N LYS A 93 5.75 21.15 15.92
CA LYS A 93 6.68 20.50 15.00
C LYS A 93 5.90 19.56 14.14
N VAL A 94 6.17 19.52 12.85
CA VAL A 94 5.45 18.69 11.88
C VAL A 94 6.42 17.79 11.15
N SER A 95 6.02 16.55 10.90
CA SER A 95 6.68 15.65 9.97
C SER A 95 5.67 15.18 8.93
N VAL A 96 6.09 15.17 7.67
CA VAL A 96 5.35 14.66 6.53
C VAL A 96 6.12 13.49 5.94
N THR A 97 5.42 12.39 5.67
CA THR A 97 5.99 11.24 5.00
C THR A 97 5.13 10.90 3.79
N ILE A 98 5.75 10.82 2.62
CA ILE A 98 5.12 10.42 1.37
C ILE A 98 5.54 8.98 1.11
N LEU A 99 4.56 8.08 1.02
CA LEU A 99 4.75 6.63 1.03
C LEU A 99 4.71 6.00 -0.36
N ASP A 100 4.23 6.74 -1.38
CA ASP A 100 4.01 6.18 -2.71
C ASP A 100 4.24 7.24 -3.80
N GLN A 101 4.40 6.77 -5.04
CA GLN A 101 4.46 7.60 -6.23
C GLN A 101 3.07 8.04 -6.74
N ASP A 102 2.03 7.35 -6.30
CA ASP A 102 0.67 7.66 -6.68
C ASP A 102 0.09 8.82 -5.85
N LEU A 103 -0.69 9.68 -6.52
CA LEU A 103 -1.40 10.78 -5.85
C LEU A 103 -2.69 10.25 -5.21
N ARG A 104 -2.55 9.64 -4.04
CA ARG A 104 -3.63 9.07 -3.24
C ARG A 104 -3.57 9.61 -1.81
N ALA A 105 -4.70 9.57 -1.10
CA ALA A 105 -4.76 10.05 0.29
C ALA A 105 -3.92 9.20 1.24
N ASP A 106 -3.89 7.88 1.04
CA ASP A 106 -3.12 6.92 1.83
C ASP A 106 -1.60 6.94 1.53
N ALA A 107 -1.19 7.64 0.46
CA ALA A 107 0.21 7.89 0.13
C ALA A 107 0.84 9.04 0.95
N LEU A 108 0.04 9.77 1.72
CA LEU A 108 0.49 10.87 2.56
C LEU A 108 0.22 10.56 4.03
N ARG A 109 1.20 10.82 4.87
CA ARG A 109 1.06 10.75 6.32
C ARG A 109 1.65 11.99 6.96
N VAL A 110 0.88 12.61 7.82
CA VAL A 110 1.30 13.76 8.61
C VAL A 110 1.31 13.39 10.09
N ALA A 111 2.36 13.77 10.80
CA ALA A 111 2.40 13.72 12.26
C ALA A 111 2.79 15.10 12.78
N ALA A 112 2.26 15.46 13.92
CA ALA A 112 2.57 16.71 14.59
C ALA A 112 2.85 16.48 16.07
N SER A 113 3.78 17.27 16.62
CA SER A 113 4.04 17.38 18.05
C SER A 113 3.73 18.78 18.49
N ARG A 114 3.14 18.93 19.65
CA ARG A 114 2.77 20.23 20.23
C ARG A 114 3.35 20.35 21.63
N GLN A 115 3.88 21.51 21.97
CA GLN A 115 4.32 21.83 23.31
C GLN A 115 3.75 23.19 23.73
N VAL A 116 3.54 23.34 25.02
CA VAL A 116 3.10 24.58 25.65
C VAL A 116 4.11 25.01 26.72
N ALA A 117 4.32 26.29 26.87
CA ALA A 117 5.18 26.85 27.88
C ALA A 117 4.45 26.82 29.24
N GLN A 118 5.05 26.18 30.25
CA GLN A 118 4.59 26.15 31.62
C GLN A 118 5.77 26.49 32.55
N ASN A 119 5.64 27.54 33.31
CA ASN A 119 6.68 27.98 34.25
C ASN A 119 8.10 28.09 33.65
N GLY A 120 8.19 28.56 32.40
CA GLY A 120 9.47 28.72 31.69
C GLY A 120 10.01 27.44 31.05
N THR A 121 9.29 26.32 31.13
CA THR A 121 9.66 25.02 30.51
C THR A 121 8.64 24.61 29.45
N TRP A 122 9.12 23.97 28.39
CA TRP A 122 8.25 23.41 27.36
C TRP A 122 7.75 22.02 27.79
N VAL A 123 6.44 21.83 27.80
CA VAL A 123 5.76 20.58 28.18
C VAL A 123 4.94 20.08 27.01
N ASP A 124 5.01 18.78 26.74
CA ASP A 124 4.24 18.13 25.68
C ASP A 124 2.73 18.30 25.93
N ALA A 125 2.02 18.60 24.89
CA ALA A 125 0.58 18.78 24.92
C ALA A 125 -0.09 17.98 23.77
N PRO A 126 -1.34 17.52 23.96
CA PRO A 126 -2.05 16.79 22.95
C PRO A 126 -2.23 17.59 21.67
N VAL A 127 -2.03 16.95 20.53
CA VAL A 127 -2.40 17.48 19.21
C VAL A 127 -3.83 17.02 18.89
N GLN A 128 -4.66 17.94 18.43
CA GLN A 128 -6.00 17.59 17.98
C GLN A 128 -5.90 16.84 16.65
N ALA A 129 -6.50 15.65 16.57
CA ALA A 129 -6.52 14.84 15.35
C ALA A 129 -7.06 15.61 14.12
N ALA A 130 -8.06 16.45 14.34
CA ALA A 130 -8.61 17.33 13.30
C ALA A 130 -7.58 18.30 12.70
N THR A 131 -6.55 18.71 13.45
CA THR A 131 -5.48 19.59 12.94
C THR A 131 -4.60 18.84 11.95
N VAL A 132 -4.21 17.59 12.28
CA VAL A 132 -3.41 16.75 11.40
C VAL A 132 -4.18 16.43 10.12
N GLN A 133 -5.44 15.99 10.23
CA GLN A 133 -6.30 15.70 9.08
C GLN A 133 -6.48 16.91 8.17
N ARG A 134 -6.70 18.10 8.75
CA ARG A 134 -6.82 19.33 7.96
C ARG A 134 -5.55 19.66 7.19
N LEU A 135 -4.37 19.41 7.75
CA LEU A 135 -3.11 19.62 7.05
C LEU A 135 -2.94 18.60 5.91
N GLU A 136 -3.29 17.34 6.14
CA GLU A 136 -3.32 16.32 5.08
C GLU A 136 -4.26 16.74 3.93
N ASP A 137 -5.46 17.20 4.24
CA ASP A 137 -6.44 17.67 3.23
C ASP A 137 -5.93 18.87 2.44
N VAL A 138 -5.26 19.83 3.10
CA VAL A 138 -4.64 20.99 2.43
C VAL A 138 -3.57 20.53 1.45
N ILE A 139 -2.66 19.66 1.88
CA ILE A 139 -1.58 19.14 1.04
C ILE A 139 -2.16 18.37 -0.16
N LEU A 140 -3.13 17.48 0.07
CA LEU A 140 -3.76 16.69 -1.00
C LEU A 140 -4.50 17.57 -2.01
N THR A 141 -5.23 18.58 -1.53
CA THR A 141 -5.96 19.50 -2.40
C THR A 141 -4.98 20.30 -3.27
N LYS A 142 -3.88 20.77 -2.69
CA LYS A 142 -2.83 21.50 -3.39
C LYS A 142 -2.11 20.63 -4.40
N ALA A 143 -1.75 19.40 -4.05
CA ALA A 143 -1.13 18.43 -4.94
C ALA A 143 -2.01 18.11 -6.16
N ARG A 144 -3.31 17.95 -5.94
CA ARG A 144 -4.29 17.76 -7.04
C ARG A 144 -4.40 18.99 -7.94
N ALA A 145 -4.30 20.20 -7.37
CA ALA A 145 -4.29 21.44 -8.14
C ALA A 145 -3.04 21.54 -9.01
N LEU A 146 -1.85 21.29 -8.46
CA LEU A 146 -0.59 21.24 -9.20
C LEU A 146 -0.63 20.25 -10.36
N ARG A 147 -1.16 19.04 -10.10
CA ARG A 147 -1.33 18.03 -11.16
C ARG A 147 -2.23 18.54 -12.28
N ARG A 148 -3.39 19.13 -11.96
CA ARG A 148 -4.29 19.67 -12.99
C ARG A 148 -3.62 20.75 -13.84
N GLN A 149 -2.84 21.64 -13.22
CA GLN A 149 -2.11 22.69 -13.92
C GLN A 149 -1.07 22.13 -14.88
N ALA A 150 -0.37 21.07 -14.49
CA ALA A 150 0.62 20.40 -15.35
C ALA A 150 0.03 19.75 -16.62
N PHE A 151 -1.26 19.42 -16.64
CA PHE A 151 -1.95 18.86 -17.80
C PHE A 151 -2.78 19.88 -18.59
N ALA A 152 -2.90 21.12 -18.10
CA ALA A 152 -3.66 22.18 -18.76
C ALA A 152 -2.81 23.09 -19.66
N GLY A 153 -1.49 22.92 -19.67
CA GLY A 153 -0.51 23.61 -20.52
C GLY A 153 0.01 22.68 -21.61
#